data_05896f120329a35332aa85664c853756
#
_entry.id   05896f120329a35332aa85664c853756
#
_cell.length_a   1.000
_cell.length_b   1.000
_cell.length_c   1.000
_cell.angle_alpha   90.00
_cell.angle_beta   90.00
_cell.angle_gamma   90.00
#
_symmetry.space_group_name_H-M   'P 1'
#
loop_
_entity.id
_entity.type
_entity.pdbx_description
1 polymer ?
#
loop_
_entity_poly.entity_id
_entity_poly.type
_entity_poly.pdbx_seq_one_letter_code
_entity_poly.pdbx_strand_id
1 'polypeptide(L)'
;MTDKEAKARIKINKLLEDAGWRLLDDENGRANVQLEQGVSITQKKIDAFGDDSEKTRKGYVDFLLLDDKDYPLVVLEAKRFDKSPLDGKEQARKYAESINVRYIILSNGDLHFSWDTETGNPTPIRFFPNQASFLNRSKFKPNPDALINEHIDNDYVAKTQKPDYATDPRWSDESQRKDFLRENGLMILREYQLSAVKSIQKAVSEGDSRFLFEMATGTGKTLIAAAVIKLFLRTSNAKRVLFLVDRLELEDQADKAFIRYLKNDYQTAIYKNARDNWNSANIVVSTVQSLTDKYHQLFSPTDFDLIISDESHRSIGGNARAVFEYFAGYKLGLTATPKDYLKNLDNIDSRDPREMERRQLLDTYKTFGCESGEPTFRYSLIEGVNNGFLI
;
A
#
# COMPACT_ATOMS: atom_id res chain seq x y z
N MET A 1 12.37 34.70 -2.78
CA MET A 1 11.39 33.64 -3.16
C MET A 1 10.93 33.91 -4.58
N THR A 2 11.02 32.96 -5.49
CA THR A 2 10.53 33.11 -6.87
C THR A 2 9.01 32.95 -6.92
N ASP A 3 8.31 33.54 -7.92
CA ASP A 3 6.86 33.39 -8.08
C ASP A 3 6.39 31.92 -8.09
N LYS A 4 7.18 31.03 -8.70
CA LYS A 4 6.90 29.60 -8.76
C LYS A 4 7.04 28.89 -7.40
N GLU A 5 7.94 29.36 -6.55
CA GLU A 5 8.11 28.85 -5.20
C GLU A 5 7.00 29.33 -4.27
N ALA A 6 6.61 30.59 -4.36
CA ALA A 6 5.49 31.14 -3.63
C ALA A 6 4.18 30.41 -3.96
N LYS A 7 3.92 30.14 -5.25
CA LYS A 7 2.75 29.36 -5.68
C LYS A 7 2.72 27.94 -5.10
N ALA A 8 3.85 27.25 -5.09
CA ALA A 8 3.95 25.91 -4.49
C ALA A 8 3.61 25.96 -2.99
N ARG A 9 4.20 26.90 -2.24
CA ARG A 9 3.95 27.05 -0.80
C ARG A 9 2.50 27.41 -0.47
N ILE A 10 1.85 28.28 -1.24
CA ILE A 10 0.43 28.60 -1.04
C ILE A 10 -0.45 27.35 -1.19
N LYS A 11 -0.19 26.52 -2.21
CA LYS A 11 -0.93 25.25 -2.39
C LYS A 11 -0.66 24.27 -1.26
N ILE A 12 0.60 24.13 -0.83
CA ILE A 12 0.99 23.25 0.27
C ILE A 12 0.31 23.68 1.57
N ASN A 13 0.26 24.98 1.87
CA ASN A 13 -0.44 25.50 3.05
C ASN A 13 -1.91 25.07 3.05
N LYS A 14 -2.60 25.26 1.93
CA LYS A 14 -4.00 24.82 1.79
C LYS A 14 -4.17 23.32 1.98
N LEU A 15 -3.27 22.50 1.41
CA LEU A 15 -3.31 21.04 1.59
C LEU A 15 -3.06 20.62 3.04
N LEU A 16 -2.22 21.36 3.78
CA LEU A 16 -2.01 21.12 5.21
C LEU A 16 -3.28 21.45 6.00
N GLU A 17 -3.91 22.59 5.75
CA GLU A 17 -5.17 22.99 6.39
C GLU A 17 -6.30 22.00 6.08
N ASP A 18 -6.47 21.59 4.81
CA ASP A 18 -7.45 20.60 4.37
C ASP A 18 -7.23 19.22 5.05
N ALA A 19 -6.00 18.89 5.45
CA ALA A 19 -5.65 17.69 6.19
C ALA A 19 -5.74 17.88 7.73
N GLY A 20 -6.18 19.04 8.22
CA GLY A 20 -6.36 19.32 9.63
C GLY A 20 -5.08 19.76 10.37
N TRP A 21 -4.01 20.11 9.63
CA TRP A 21 -2.83 20.74 10.20
C TRP A 21 -3.08 22.24 10.41
N ARG A 22 -2.58 22.80 11.51
CA ARG A 22 -2.79 24.21 11.88
C ARG A 22 -1.50 25.02 11.65
N LEU A 23 -1.58 25.95 10.72
CA LEU A 23 -0.50 26.91 10.44
C LEU A 23 -0.46 28.05 11.45
N LEU A 24 -1.62 28.38 12.02
CA LEU A 24 -1.81 29.43 13.03
C LEU A 24 -2.65 28.87 14.20
N ASP A 25 -2.56 29.51 15.36
CA ASP A 25 -3.44 29.22 16.49
C ASP A 25 -4.90 29.52 16.11
N ASP A 26 -5.81 28.60 16.40
CA ASP A 26 -7.25 28.75 16.17
C ASP A 26 -8.07 28.18 17.34
N GLU A 27 -9.39 28.17 17.20
CA GLU A 27 -10.34 27.66 18.19
C GLU A 27 -10.15 26.13 18.47
N ASN A 28 -9.52 25.40 17.55
CA ASN A 28 -9.27 23.96 17.66
C ASN A 28 -7.91 23.65 18.31
N GLY A 29 -7.07 24.67 18.54
CA GLY A 29 -5.80 24.51 19.23
C GLY A 29 -4.65 25.35 18.70
N ARG A 30 -3.45 25.08 19.22
CA ARG A 30 -2.22 25.77 18.81
C ARG A 30 -1.78 25.33 17.42
N ALA A 31 -1.02 26.19 16.75
CA ALA A 31 -0.32 25.86 15.51
C ALA A 31 0.59 24.63 15.71
N ASN A 32 0.47 23.65 14.82
CA ASN A 32 1.29 22.45 14.82
C ASN A 32 2.11 22.29 13.54
N VAL A 33 2.26 23.40 12.80
CA VAL A 33 3.13 23.51 11.63
C VAL A 33 4.13 24.63 11.87
N GLN A 34 5.42 24.31 11.82
CA GLN A 34 6.50 25.29 11.91
C GLN A 34 7.14 25.47 10.53
N LEU A 35 7.38 26.72 10.15
CA LEU A 35 7.98 27.11 8.86
C LEU A 35 9.47 27.36 9.02
N GLU A 36 10.25 26.92 8.03
CA GLU A 36 11.68 27.26 7.85
C GLU A 36 12.55 27.03 9.10
N GLN A 37 12.40 25.90 9.74
CA GLN A 37 13.22 25.55 10.90
C GLN A 37 14.68 25.26 10.50
N GLY A 38 15.60 26.01 11.10
CA GLY A 38 17.04 25.70 11.01
C GLY A 38 17.38 24.50 11.88
N VAL A 39 17.82 23.40 11.26
CA VAL A 39 18.31 22.21 11.98
C VAL A 39 19.81 22.27 12.10
N SER A 40 20.37 22.30 13.32
CA SER A 40 21.81 22.17 13.54
C SER A 40 22.22 20.70 13.43
N ILE A 41 22.88 20.36 12.34
CA ILE A 41 23.47 19.05 12.13
C ILE A 41 24.80 18.99 12.90
N THR A 42 25.00 18.02 13.79
CA THR A 42 26.26 17.87 14.56
C THR A 42 27.41 17.48 13.64
N GLN A 43 28.65 17.95 13.97
CA GLN A 43 29.87 17.70 13.19
C GLN A 43 30.09 16.19 12.89
N LYS A 44 29.81 15.30 13.86
CA LYS A 44 29.89 13.85 13.67
C LYS A 44 28.97 13.28 12.59
N LYS A 45 27.80 13.89 12.38
CA LYS A 45 26.87 13.49 11.33
C LYS A 45 27.26 14.08 9.97
N ILE A 46 27.91 15.26 9.97
CA ILE A 46 28.43 15.90 8.74
C ILE A 46 29.56 15.03 8.16
N ASP A 47 30.45 14.54 8.97
CA ASP A 47 31.61 13.70 8.55
C ASP A 47 31.16 12.35 7.96
N ALA A 48 29.96 11.87 8.32
CA ALA A 48 29.37 10.65 7.77
C ALA A 48 28.70 10.84 6.38
N PHE A 49 28.48 12.09 5.94
CA PHE A 49 27.72 12.40 4.72
C PHE A 49 28.60 12.65 3.47
N GLY A 50 29.94 12.65 3.58
CA GLY A 50 30.89 12.82 2.44
C GLY A 50 31.00 14.25 1.88
N ASP A 51 31.73 14.42 0.76
CA ASP A 51 32.17 15.72 0.20
C ASP A 51 31.07 16.70 -0.25
N ASP A 52 29.81 16.29 -0.37
CA ASP A 52 28.67 17.18 -0.64
C ASP A 52 28.27 18.06 0.57
N SER A 53 29.02 17.95 1.68
CA SER A 53 28.68 18.56 2.97
C SER A 53 28.90 20.07 3.09
N GLU A 54 29.66 20.69 2.18
CA GLU A 54 30.01 22.13 2.32
C GLU A 54 28.81 23.08 2.19
N LYS A 55 27.75 22.68 1.50
CA LYS A 55 26.51 23.47 1.36
C LYS A 55 25.51 23.24 2.50
N THR A 56 25.76 22.32 3.42
CA THR A 56 24.77 21.81 4.37
C THR A 56 25.00 22.21 5.82
N ARG A 57 25.89 23.15 6.11
CA ARG A 57 26.18 23.60 7.50
C ARG A 57 25.00 24.23 8.25
N LYS A 58 23.96 24.69 7.52
CA LYS A 58 22.66 25.06 8.06
C LYS A 58 21.61 24.53 7.09
N GLY A 59 21.13 23.33 7.34
CA GLY A 59 19.98 22.82 6.65
C GLY A 59 18.70 23.48 7.17
N TYR A 60 17.81 23.91 6.28
CA TYR A 60 16.47 24.39 6.64
C TYR A 60 15.45 23.34 6.18
N VAL A 61 14.47 23.08 7.02
CA VAL A 61 13.28 22.34 6.69
C VAL A 61 12.23 23.35 6.25
N ASP A 62 11.57 23.13 5.11
CA ASP A 62 10.53 24.06 4.65
C ASP A 62 9.34 24.09 5.62
N PHE A 63 8.89 22.90 6.06
CA PHE A 63 7.84 22.74 7.07
C PHE A 63 8.20 21.59 8.01
N LEU A 64 7.98 21.82 9.29
CA LEU A 64 8.06 20.82 10.33
C LEU A 64 6.68 20.65 10.96
N LEU A 65 6.10 19.46 10.84
CA LEU A 65 4.79 19.14 11.39
C LEU A 65 4.97 18.46 12.73
N LEU A 66 4.24 18.93 13.75
CA LEU A 66 4.42 18.54 15.15
C LEU A 66 3.29 17.63 15.63
N ASP A 67 3.57 16.85 16.64
CA ASP A 67 2.57 16.11 17.40
C ASP A 67 1.87 17.00 18.46
N ASP A 68 0.92 16.43 19.22
CA ASP A 68 0.17 17.14 20.26
C ASP A 68 1.03 17.59 21.46
N LYS A 69 2.30 17.17 21.51
CA LYS A 69 3.28 17.52 22.54
C LYS A 69 4.38 18.42 22.02
N ASP A 70 4.18 19.02 20.85
CA ASP A 70 5.13 19.87 20.14
C ASP A 70 6.44 19.16 19.74
N TYR A 71 6.44 17.81 19.63
CA TYR A 71 7.58 17.05 19.08
C TYR A 71 7.48 16.93 17.55
N PRO A 72 8.63 17.00 16.84
CA PRO A 72 8.71 16.77 15.43
C PRO A 72 8.14 15.40 15.03
N LEU A 73 7.15 15.38 14.14
CA LEU A 73 6.47 14.17 13.66
C LEU A 73 6.72 13.92 12.18
N VAL A 74 6.70 14.98 11.35
CA VAL A 74 6.88 14.88 9.90
C VAL A 74 7.75 16.02 9.40
N VAL A 75 8.70 15.71 8.51
CA VAL A 75 9.43 16.69 7.70
C VAL A 75 8.71 16.85 6.38
N LEU A 76 8.37 18.09 5.99
CA LEU A 76 7.84 18.36 4.66
C LEU A 76 8.83 19.23 3.90
N GLU A 77 9.31 18.70 2.79
CA GLU A 77 10.19 19.38 1.85
C GLU A 77 9.39 19.86 0.64
N ALA A 78 9.44 21.17 0.39
CA ALA A 78 8.74 21.81 -0.71
C ALA A 78 9.71 22.11 -1.86
N LYS A 79 9.34 21.72 -3.06
CA LYS A 79 10.05 22.09 -4.29
C LYS A 79 9.23 23.09 -5.10
N ARG A 80 9.92 23.84 -5.94
CA ARG A 80 9.27 24.75 -6.89
C ARG A 80 8.30 23.96 -7.77
N PHE A 81 7.22 24.60 -8.15
CA PHE A 81 6.13 24.05 -8.97
C PHE A 81 6.61 23.32 -10.25
N ASP A 82 7.70 23.80 -10.85
CA ASP A 82 8.30 23.24 -12.08
C ASP A 82 9.39 22.17 -11.85
N LYS A 83 9.57 21.74 -10.62
CA LYS A 83 10.55 20.72 -10.23
C LYS A 83 9.84 19.45 -9.70
N SER A 84 10.51 18.32 -9.85
CA SER A 84 10.03 17.07 -9.22
C SER A 84 10.13 17.19 -7.70
N PRO A 85 9.10 16.80 -6.93
CA PRO A 85 9.22 16.68 -5.47
C PRO A 85 10.36 15.74 -5.05
N LEU A 86 10.63 14.71 -5.86
CA LEU A 86 11.68 13.74 -5.59
C LEU A 86 13.09 14.30 -5.66
N ASP A 87 13.30 15.46 -6.30
CA ASP A 87 14.59 16.16 -6.29
C ASP A 87 15.01 16.58 -4.86
N GLY A 88 14.06 16.67 -3.92
CA GLY A 88 14.30 16.95 -2.50
C GLY A 88 14.49 15.72 -1.61
N LYS A 89 14.37 14.51 -2.17
CA LYS A 89 14.34 13.26 -1.39
C LYS A 89 15.52 13.12 -0.42
N GLU A 90 16.74 13.24 -0.92
CA GLU A 90 17.96 13.06 -0.10
C GLU A 90 18.13 14.19 0.93
N GLN A 91 17.77 15.41 0.55
CA GLN A 91 17.79 16.55 1.49
C GLN A 91 16.81 16.31 2.64
N ALA A 92 15.57 15.97 2.34
CA ALA A 92 14.55 15.69 3.34
C ALA A 92 14.93 14.50 4.24
N ARG A 93 15.54 13.43 3.68
CA ARG A 93 16.02 12.28 4.44
C ARG A 93 17.08 12.69 5.46
N LYS A 94 18.10 13.43 5.05
CA LYS A 94 19.16 13.93 5.93
C LYS A 94 18.59 14.79 7.08
N TYR A 95 17.59 15.62 6.79
CA TYR A 95 16.91 16.40 7.83
C TYR A 95 16.17 15.51 8.81
N ALA A 96 15.32 14.62 8.30
CA ALA A 96 14.54 13.72 9.13
C ALA A 96 15.43 12.86 10.04
N GLU A 97 16.51 12.29 9.52
CA GLU A 97 17.51 11.55 10.30
C GLU A 97 18.17 12.42 11.38
N SER A 98 18.49 13.68 11.08
CA SER A 98 19.17 14.59 12.02
C SER A 98 18.34 14.92 13.27
N ILE A 99 17.02 14.93 13.13
CA ILE A 99 16.05 15.24 14.20
C ILE A 99 15.27 14.00 14.64
N ASN A 100 15.67 12.81 14.17
CA ASN A 100 15.05 11.53 14.50
C ASN A 100 13.55 11.47 14.14
N VAL A 101 13.19 12.01 12.99
CA VAL A 101 11.82 11.96 12.43
C VAL A 101 11.73 10.85 11.39
N ARG A 102 10.69 10.04 11.52
CA ARG A 102 10.44 8.88 10.64
C ARG A 102 9.74 9.24 9.35
N TYR A 103 8.86 10.23 9.38
CA TYR A 103 7.96 10.52 8.26
C TYR A 103 8.39 11.74 7.47
N ILE A 104 8.28 11.63 6.15
CA ILE A 104 8.61 12.71 5.22
C ILE A 104 7.45 12.88 4.24
N ILE A 105 7.11 14.14 3.94
CA ILE A 105 6.28 14.52 2.81
C ILE A 105 7.16 15.29 1.83
N LEU A 106 7.11 14.93 0.55
CA LEU A 106 7.76 15.67 -0.54
C LEU A 106 6.66 16.26 -1.42
N SER A 107 6.72 17.57 -1.70
CA SER A 107 5.67 18.24 -2.47
C SER A 107 6.22 19.38 -3.33
N ASN A 108 5.58 19.62 -4.48
CA ASN A 108 5.75 20.84 -5.28
C ASN A 108 4.44 21.66 -5.41
N GLY A 109 3.43 21.30 -4.59
CA GLY A 109 2.11 21.90 -4.62
C GLY A 109 1.11 21.18 -5.55
N ASP A 110 1.55 20.36 -6.48
CA ASP A 110 0.69 19.56 -7.39
C ASP A 110 0.95 18.05 -7.27
N LEU A 111 2.20 17.67 -7.14
CA LEU A 111 2.60 16.28 -6.93
C LEU A 111 3.11 16.11 -5.51
N HIS A 112 2.70 15.03 -4.88
CA HIS A 112 3.04 14.76 -3.48
C HIS A 112 3.43 13.30 -3.28
N PHE A 113 4.37 13.08 -2.36
CA PHE A 113 4.79 11.76 -1.93
C PHE A 113 4.82 11.71 -0.41
N SER A 114 4.33 10.63 0.18
CA SER A 114 4.54 10.27 1.58
C SER A 114 5.65 9.22 1.66
N TRP A 115 6.54 9.41 2.60
CA TRP A 115 7.66 8.50 2.82
C TRP A 115 7.77 8.13 4.30
N ASP A 116 7.66 6.85 4.56
CA ASP A 116 8.04 6.25 5.82
C ASP A 116 9.46 5.70 5.66
N THR A 117 10.43 6.32 6.28
CA THR A 117 11.86 5.99 6.10
C THR A 117 12.22 4.58 6.58
N GLU A 118 11.37 3.95 7.40
CA GLU A 118 11.54 2.57 7.85
C GLU A 118 10.98 1.53 6.85
N THR A 119 10.18 1.94 5.87
CA THR A 119 9.48 1.00 4.96
C THR A 119 9.90 1.06 3.50
N GLY A 120 10.88 1.87 3.13
CA GLY A 120 11.39 1.89 1.76
C GLY A 120 11.30 3.23 1.05
N ASN A 121 10.75 3.27 -0.16
CA ASN A 121 10.77 4.44 -1.02
C ASN A 121 9.52 5.32 -0.87
N PRO A 122 9.61 6.64 -1.24
CA PRO A 122 8.46 7.52 -1.28
C PRO A 122 7.33 6.97 -2.14
N THR A 123 6.10 7.00 -1.61
CA THR A 123 4.89 6.57 -2.32
C THR A 123 4.06 7.79 -2.72
N PRO A 124 3.57 7.89 -3.98
CA PRO A 124 2.76 9.01 -4.40
C PRO A 124 1.44 9.05 -3.63
N ILE A 125 1.05 10.26 -3.21
CA ILE A 125 -0.21 10.54 -2.52
C ILE A 125 -0.93 11.72 -3.20
N ARG A 126 -2.26 11.78 -3.06
CA ARG A 126 -3.09 12.89 -3.58
C ARG A 126 -3.38 13.94 -2.52
N PHE A 127 -3.48 13.53 -1.26
CA PHE A 127 -3.83 14.36 -0.12
C PHE A 127 -2.83 14.11 0.99
N PHE A 128 -2.63 15.11 1.83
CA PHE A 128 -1.72 14.96 2.96
C PHE A 128 -2.38 14.11 4.06
N PRO A 129 -1.64 13.19 4.69
CA PRO A 129 -2.09 12.49 5.88
C PRO A 129 -2.28 13.48 7.05
N ASN A 130 -3.28 13.23 7.88
CA ASN A 130 -3.49 13.99 9.10
C ASN A 130 -2.56 13.55 10.24
N GLN A 131 -2.49 14.35 11.30
CA GLN A 131 -1.64 14.08 12.47
C GLN A 131 -1.96 12.73 13.12
N ALA A 132 -3.25 12.41 13.33
CA ALA A 132 -3.67 11.18 13.97
C ALA A 132 -3.20 9.92 13.21
N SER A 133 -3.19 9.97 11.89
CA SER A 133 -2.71 8.89 11.05
C SER A 133 -1.22 8.61 11.26
N PHE A 134 -0.39 9.64 11.30
CA PHE A 134 1.05 9.49 11.60
C PHE A 134 1.30 9.02 13.02
N LEU A 135 0.56 9.53 14.02
CA LEU A 135 0.69 9.09 15.41
C LEU A 135 0.30 7.62 15.59
N ASN A 136 -0.76 7.17 14.94
CA ASN A 136 -1.15 5.77 14.93
C ASN A 136 -0.12 4.89 14.24
N ARG A 137 0.45 5.37 13.14
CA ARG A 137 1.48 4.66 12.37
C ARG A 137 2.84 4.68 13.09
N SER A 138 3.18 5.70 13.87
CA SER A 138 4.44 5.75 14.62
C SER A 138 4.58 4.62 15.65
N LYS A 139 3.45 4.08 16.13
CA LYS A 139 3.41 2.88 16.98
C LYS A 139 3.57 1.58 16.19
N PHE A 140 3.58 1.66 14.87
CA PHE A 140 3.68 0.55 13.96
C PHE A 140 5.07 0.52 13.33
N LYS A 141 5.78 -0.58 13.54
CA LYS A 141 7.08 -0.84 12.92
C LYS A 141 6.94 -2.02 11.97
N PRO A 142 6.85 -1.79 10.66
CA PRO A 142 6.88 -2.86 9.68
C PRO A 142 8.17 -3.67 9.82
N ASN A 143 8.06 -4.97 9.57
CA ASN A 143 9.18 -5.89 9.66
C ASN A 143 9.33 -6.65 8.33
N PRO A 144 9.92 -6.03 7.28
CA PRO A 144 10.11 -6.67 5.98
C PRO A 144 10.92 -7.97 6.08
N ASP A 145 11.92 -8.02 6.96
CA ASP A 145 12.72 -9.23 7.17
C ASP A 145 11.87 -10.40 7.67
N ALA A 146 10.94 -10.15 8.58
CA ALA A 146 10.00 -11.18 9.03
C ALA A 146 9.08 -11.64 7.89
N LEU A 147 8.65 -10.73 6.99
CA LEU A 147 7.82 -11.09 5.83
C LEU A 147 8.61 -11.97 4.86
N ILE A 148 9.83 -11.59 4.52
CA ILE A 148 10.70 -12.31 3.58
C ILE A 148 11.01 -13.71 4.10
N ASN A 149 11.22 -13.87 5.41
CA ASN A 149 11.64 -15.12 6.03
C ASN A 149 10.48 -15.94 6.64
N GLU A 150 9.23 -15.47 6.55
CA GLU A 150 8.08 -16.24 7.06
C GLU A 150 7.97 -17.59 6.32
N HIS A 151 7.87 -18.65 7.09
CA HIS A 151 7.73 -19.99 6.54
C HIS A 151 6.29 -20.24 6.07
N ILE A 152 6.13 -20.46 4.78
CA ILE A 152 4.83 -20.65 4.14
C ILE A 152 4.77 -22.04 3.53
N ASP A 153 3.86 -22.87 4.08
CA ASP A 153 3.54 -24.23 3.61
C ASP A 153 2.15 -24.28 2.98
N ASN A 154 1.83 -25.43 2.40
CA ASN A 154 0.52 -25.66 1.79
C ASN A 154 -0.63 -25.51 2.79
N ASP A 155 -0.41 -25.79 4.07
CA ASP A 155 -1.39 -25.68 5.16
C ASP A 155 -1.43 -24.30 5.83
N TYR A 156 -0.76 -23.30 5.26
CA TYR A 156 -0.61 -21.96 5.85
C TYR A 156 -1.93 -21.34 6.27
N VAL A 157 -2.99 -21.48 5.46
CA VAL A 157 -4.34 -21.00 5.79
C VAL A 157 -5.04 -21.94 6.75
N ALA A 158 -4.91 -23.26 6.57
CA ALA A 158 -5.54 -24.27 7.42
C ALA A 158 -5.13 -24.15 8.89
N LYS A 159 -3.88 -23.78 9.16
CA LYS A 159 -3.36 -23.49 10.51
C LYS A 159 -4.14 -22.37 11.23
N THR A 160 -4.67 -21.40 10.51
CA THR A 160 -5.53 -20.34 11.08
C THR A 160 -6.96 -20.83 11.26
N GLN A 161 -7.47 -21.63 10.32
CA GLN A 161 -8.86 -22.16 10.39
C GLN A 161 -9.05 -23.10 11.57
N LYS A 162 -8.07 -23.97 11.82
CA LYS A 162 -8.08 -24.98 12.89
C LYS A 162 -6.65 -25.27 13.35
N PRO A 163 -6.15 -24.58 14.38
CA PRO A 163 -4.74 -24.68 14.80
C PRO A 163 -4.27 -26.10 15.15
N ASP A 164 -5.17 -26.92 15.66
CA ASP A 164 -4.92 -28.30 16.10
C ASP A 164 -5.25 -29.38 15.05
N TYR A 165 -5.50 -28.98 13.78
CA TYR A 165 -5.95 -29.91 12.74
C TYR A 165 -4.99 -31.10 12.53
N ALA A 166 -3.70 -30.90 12.72
CA ALA A 166 -2.67 -31.93 12.51
C ALA A 166 -2.66 -33.02 13.61
N THR A 167 -3.37 -32.79 14.74
CA THR A 167 -3.50 -33.78 15.82
C THR A 167 -4.57 -34.86 15.51
N ASP A 168 -5.45 -34.60 14.54
CA ASP A 168 -6.46 -35.59 14.13
C ASP A 168 -5.77 -36.70 13.31
N PRO A 169 -5.92 -38.00 13.70
CA PRO A 169 -5.30 -39.11 13.00
C PRO A 169 -5.62 -39.18 11.50
N ARG A 170 -6.81 -38.72 11.09
CA ARG A 170 -7.26 -38.68 9.71
C ARG A 170 -6.41 -37.69 8.83
N TRP A 171 -5.73 -36.72 9.45
CA TRP A 171 -4.80 -35.85 8.75
C TRP A 171 -3.58 -36.61 8.23
N SER A 172 -3.07 -37.52 9.02
CA SER A 172 -1.89 -38.34 8.68
C SER A 172 -2.21 -39.51 7.71
N ASP A 173 -3.49 -39.92 7.64
CA ASP A 173 -3.95 -40.97 6.75
C ASP A 173 -4.35 -40.36 5.38
N GLU A 174 -3.58 -40.69 4.33
CA GLU A 174 -3.83 -40.18 2.97
C GLU A 174 -5.22 -40.53 2.44
N SER A 175 -5.77 -41.70 2.81
CA SER A 175 -7.08 -42.13 2.36
C SER A 175 -8.22 -41.33 2.96
N GLN A 176 -8.05 -40.84 4.18
CA GLN A 176 -9.06 -40.08 4.94
C GLN A 176 -8.85 -38.59 4.90
N ARG A 177 -7.64 -38.09 4.57
CA ARG A 177 -7.27 -36.68 4.57
C ARG A 177 -8.21 -35.83 3.73
N LYS A 178 -8.59 -36.29 2.55
CA LYS A 178 -9.48 -35.53 1.65
C LYS A 178 -10.86 -35.30 2.26
N ASP A 179 -11.42 -36.34 2.88
CA ASP A 179 -12.73 -36.23 3.55
C ASP A 179 -12.62 -35.38 4.81
N PHE A 180 -11.55 -35.56 5.60
CA PHE A 180 -11.27 -34.71 6.75
C PHE A 180 -11.19 -33.20 6.40
N LEU A 181 -10.48 -32.86 5.34
CA LEU A 181 -10.39 -31.47 4.85
C LEU A 181 -11.77 -30.92 4.46
N ARG A 182 -12.56 -31.72 3.74
CA ARG A 182 -13.91 -31.34 3.29
C ARG A 182 -14.87 -31.14 4.47
N GLU A 183 -14.90 -32.07 5.41
CA GLU A 183 -15.76 -32.02 6.59
C GLU A 183 -15.48 -30.83 7.51
N ASN A 184 -14.19 -30.51 7.69
CA ASN A 184 -13.77 -29.37 8.51
C ASN A 184 -13.69 -28.05 7.70
N GLY A 185 -13.94 -28.08 6.39
CA GLY A 185 -13.86 -26.91 5.51
C GLY A 185 -12.47 -26.29 5.44
N LEU A 186 -11.42 -27.10 5.67
CA LEU A 186 -10.04 -26.64 5.66
C LEU A 186 -9.51 -26.42 4.24
N MET A 187 -8.74 -25.35 4.08
CA MET A 187 -8.20 -24.96 2.79
C MET A 187 -6.68 -25.15 2.76
N ILE A 188 -6.24 -25.98 1.85
CA ILE A 188 -4.82 -26.25 1.59
C ILE A 188 -4.43 -25.51 0.31
N LEU A 189 -3.34 -24.75 0.36
CA LEU A 189 -2.78 -24.10 -0.81
C LEU A 189 -2.21 -25.14 -1.78
N ARG A 190 -2.59 -25.02 -3.04
CA ARG A 190 -1.97 -25.78 -4.14
C ARG A 190 -0.57 -25.23 -4.42
N GLU A 191 0.29 -26.00 -5.07
CA GLU A 191 1.67 -25.60 -5.34
C GLU A 191 1.79 -24.24 -6.06
N TYR A 192 0.95 -23.98 -7.06
CA TYR A 192 0.96 -22.68 -7.73
C TYR A 192 0.48 -21.53 -6.83
N GLN A 193 -0.46 -21.80 -5.91
CA GLN A 193 -0.93 -20.80 -4.94
C GLN A 193 0.16 -20.49 -3.90
N LEU A 194 0.87 -21.51 -3.46
CA LEU A 194 2.05 -21.37 -2.61
C LEU A 194 3.14 -20.54 -3.31
N SER A 195 3.41 -20.85 -4.58
CA SER A 195 4.38 -20.11 -5.40
C SER A 195 3.97 -18.63 -5.58
N ALA A 196 2.66 -18.35 -5.74
CA ALA A 196 2.15 -16.99 -5.81
C ALA A 196 2.44 -16.21 -4.52
N VAL A 197 2.21 -16.80 -3.34
CA VAL A 197 2.50 -16.13 -2.06
C VAL A 197 4.00 -15.92 -1.89
N LYS A 198 4.83 -16.91 -2.24
CA LYS A 198 6.29 -16.79 -2.19
C LYS A 198 6.86 -15.75 -3.15
N SER A 199 6.19 -15.48 -4.28
CA SER A 199 6.62 -14.41 -5.19
C SER A 199 6.50 -13.01 -4.56
N ILE A 200 5.57 -12.80 -3.61
CA ILE A 200 5.52 -11.58 -2.79
C ILE A 200 6.77 -11.44 -1.93
N GLN A 201 7.20 -12.51 -1.25
CA GLN A 201 8.40 -12.49 -0.42
C GLN A 201 9.64 -12.10 -1.24
N LYS A 202 9.76 -12.67 -2.45
CA LYS A 202 10.83 -12.33 -3.38
C LYS A 202 10.76 -10.85 -3.79
N ALA A 203 9.61 -10.38 -4.25
CA ALA A 203 9.44 -8.98 -4.69
C ALA A 203 9.72 -7.98 -3.56
N VAL A 204 9.27 -8.26 -2.33
CA VAL A 204 9.60 -7.43 -1.15
C VAL A 204 11.11 -7.44 -0.88
N SER A 205 11.81 -8.56 -1.06
CA SER A 205 13.26 -8.63 -0.90
C SER A 205 14.03 -7.80 -1.95
N GLU A 206 13.41 -7.55 -3.10
CA GLU A 206 13.90 -6.70 -4.19
C GLU A 206 13.52 -5.21 -3.99
N GLY A 207 12.72 -4.92 -2.95
CA GLY A 207 12.31 -3.56 -2.59
C GLY A 207 10.98 -3.13 -3.21
N ASP A 208 10.23 -4.04 -3.83
CA ASP A 208 8.95 -3.73 -4.44
C ASP A 208 7.86 -3.53 -3.39
N SER A 209 6.94 -2.62 -3.69
CA SER A 209 5.75 -2.32 -2.89
C SER A 209 4.44 -2.51 -3.66
N ARG A 210 4.53 -2.90 -4.94
CA ARG A 210 3.40 -3.13 -5.82
C ARG A 210 3.56 -4.48 -6.50
N PHE A 211 2.47 -5.24 -6.57
CA PHE A 211 2.47 -6.62 -7.04
C PHE A 211 1.28 -6.85 -7.96
N LEU A 212 1.46 -7.62 -9.01
CA LEU A 212 0.41 -8.03 -9.93
C LEU A 212 0.37 -9.55 -10.06
N PHE A 213 -0.79 -10.14 -9.76
CA PHE A 213 -1.06 -11.55 -10.04
C PHE A 213 -1.99 -11.68 -11.23
N GLU A 214 -1.46 -12.19 -12.32
CA GLU A 214 -2.21 -12.56 -13.51
C GLU A 214 -2.63 -14.03 -13.40
N MET A 215 -3.90 -14.26 -13.05
CA MET A 215 -4.40 -15.60 -12.74
C MET A 215 -5.77 -15.82 -13.34
N ALA A 216 -5.97 -16.96 -14.00
CA ALA A 216 -7.25 -17.33 -14.59
C ALA A 216 -8.39 -17.36 -13.56
N THR A 217 -9.63 -17.17 -14.03
CA THR A 217 -10.82 -17.32 -13.19
C THR A 217 -10.92 -18.76 -12.67
N GLY A 218 -11.36 -18.95 -11.43
CA GLY A 218 -11.47 -20.29 -10.81
C GLY A 218 -10.18 -20.82 -10.18
N THR A 219 -9.06 -20.12 -10.27
CA THR A 219 -7.77 -20.54 -9.67
C THR A 219 -7.68 -20.26 -8.16
N GLY A 220 -8.74 -19.74 -7.53
CA GLY A 220 -8.77 -19.47 -6.09
C GLY A 220 -8.05 -18.18 -5.68
N LYS A 221 -8.16 -17.12 -6.49
CA LYS A 221 -7.59 -15.78 -6.18
C LYS A 221 -7.91 -15.31 -4.78
N THR A 222 -9.15 -15.53 -4.29
CA THR A 222 -9.56 -15.13 -2.93
C THR A 222 -8.80 -15.89 -1.83
N LEU A 223 -8.49 -17.17 -2.03
CA LEU A 223 -7.69 -17.95 -1.08
C LEU A 223 -6.25 -17.45 -1.05
N ILE A 224 -5.67 -17.14 -2.20
CA ILE A 224 -4.34 -16.54 -2.29
C ILE A 224 -4.32 -15.17 -1.62
N ALA A 225 -5.34 -14.33 -1.87
CA ALA A 225 -5.49 -13.05 -1.18
C ALA A 225 -5.52 -13.23 0.35
N ALA A 226 -6.26 -14.21 0.86
CA ALA A 226 -6.28 -14.51 2.29
C ALA A 226 -4.88 -14.93 2.82
N ALA A 227 -4.14 -15.72 2.07
CA ALA A 227 -2.77 -16.11 2.44
C ALA A 227 -1.81 -14.91 2.45
N VAL A 228 -1.92 -14.01 1.46
CA VAL A 228 -1.13 -12.75 1.41
C VAL A 228 -1.53 -11.82 2.57
N ILE A 229 -2.82 -11.63 2.82
CA ILE A 229 -3.31 -10.84 3.96
C ILE A 229 -2.74 -11.38 5.27
N LYS A 230 -2.82 -12.70 5.49
CA LYS A 230 -2.25 -13.35 6.66
C LYS A 230 -0.75 -13.10 6.77
N LEU A 231 -0.01 -13.22 5.67
CA LEU A 231 1.43 -12.97 5.63
C LEU A 231 1.76 -11.56 6.13
N PHE A 232 1.11 -10.54 5.59
CA PHE A 232 1.36 -9.14 5.98
C PHE A 232 0.95 -8.83 7.42
N LEU A 233 -0.22 -9.31 7.87
CA LEU A 233 -0.70 -9.07 9.23
C LEU A 233 0.15 -9.81 10.26
N ARG A 234 0.46 -11.09 10.03
CA ARG A 234 1.24 -11.94 10.92
C ARG A 234 2.68 -11.43 11.13
N THR A 235 3.29 -10.95 10.07
CA THR A 235 4.67 -10.43 10.08
C THR A 235 4.76 -8.95 10.45
N SER A 236 3.64 -8.36 10.90
CA SER A 236 3.55 -6.94 11.27
C SER A 236 3.93 -5.96 10.14
N ASN A 237 3.72 -6.36 8.87
CA ASN A 237 3.88 -5.46 7.72
C ASN A 237 2.56 -4.79 7.31
N ALA A 238 1.45 -5.19 7.90
CA ALA A 238 0.19 -4.48 7.88
C ALA A 238 -0.51 -4.60 9.24
N LYS A 239 -1.29 -3.59 9.60
CA LYS A 239 -2.31 -3.63 10.65
C LYS A 239 -3.69 -3.66 10.07
N ARG A 240 -3.88 -2.91 8.98
CA ARG A 240 -5.16 -2.79 8.29
C ARG A 240 -5.00 -3.02 6.80
N VAL A 241 -5.90 -3.81 6.26
CA VAL A 241 -5.96 -4.20 4.85
C VAL A 241 -7.26 -3.72 4.25
N LEU A 242 -7.21 -3.11 3.07
CA LEU A 242 -8.36 -2.77 2.26
C LEU A 242 -8.46 -3.76 1.09
N PHE A 243 -9.56 -4.49 1.02
CA PHE A 243 -9.85 -5.38 -0.09
C PHE A 243 -10.95 -4.77 -0.96
N LEU A 244 -10.59 -4.40 -2.18
CA LEU A 244 -11.48 -3.75 -3.15
C LEU A 244 -12.04 -4.76 -4.12
N VAL A 245 -13.37 -4.80 -4.23
CA VAL A 245 -14.11 -5.61 -5.20
C VAL A 245 -14.83 -4.73 -6.22
N ASP A 246 -15.19 -5.30 -7.35
CA ASP A 246 -15.84 -4.57 -8.45
C ASP A 246 -17.35 -4.33 -8.23
N ARG A 247 -18.02 -5.25 -7.51
CA ARG A 247 -19.49 -5.23 -7.34
C ARG A 247 -19.91 -5.56 -5.92
N LEU A 248 -21.08 -5.03 -5.52
CA LEU A 248 -21.62 -5.20 -4.17
C LEU A 248 -21.82 -6.68 -3.78
N GLU A 249 -22.26 -7.52 -4.72
CA GLU A 249 -22.47 -8.95 -4.43
C GLU A 249 -21.16 -9.67 -4.08
N LEU A 250 -20.03 -9.13 -4.54
CA LEU A 250 -18.70 -9.68 -4.24
C LEU A 250 -18.19 -9.27 -2.86
N GLU A 251 -18.72 -8.18 -2.26
CA GLU A 251 -18.38 -7.81 -0.87
C GLU A 251 -18.75 -8.93 0.10
N ASP A 252 -20.01 -9.42 0.05
CA ASP A 252 -20.48 -10.51 0.90
C ASP A 252 -19.72 -11.82 0.67
N GLN A 253 -19.35 -12.10 -0.58
CA GLN A 253 -18.58 -13.31 -0.92
C GLN A 253 -17.15 -13.23 -0.38
N ALA A 254 -16.50 -12.10 -0.52
CA ALA A 254 -15.15 -11.87 -0.02
C ALA A 254 -15.11 -11.87 1.51
N ASP A 255 -16.07 -11.19 2.16
CA ASP A 255 -16.19 -11.14 3.61
C ASP A 255 -16.38 -12.54 4.21
N LYS A 256 -17.36 -13.31 3.70
CA LYS A 256 -17.57 -14.71 4.11
C LYS A 256 -16.34 -15.60 3.89
N ALA A 257 -15.62 -15.38 2.80
CA ALA A 257 -14.39 -16.12 2.52
C ALA A 257 -13.29 -15.78 3.53
N PHE A 258 -13.05 -14.49 3.82
CA PHE A 258 -12.03 -14.09 4.79
C PHE A 258 -12.42 -14.50 6.22
N ILE A 259 -13.67 -14.37 6.61
CA ILE A 259 -14.16 -14.93 7.88
C ILE A 259 -13.88 -16.43 7.94
N ARG A 260 -14.20 -17.19 6.91
CA ARG A 260 -13.93 -18.63 6.85
C ARG A 260 -12.45 -18.97 6.97
N TYR A 261 -11.58 -18.18 6.34
CA TYR A 261 -10.15 -18.47 6.27
C TYR A 261 -9.35 -17.92 7.44
N LEU A 262 -9.75 -16.76 8.01
CA LEU A 262 -8.91 -15.96 8.88
C LEU A 262 -9.54 -15.55 10.22
N LYS A 263 -10.83 -15.85 10.50
CA LYS A 263 -11.60 -15.34 11.65
C LYS A 263 -10.96 -15.60 13.01
N ASN A 264 -10.16 -16.65 13.14
CA ASN A 264 -9.56 -16.98 14.44
C ASN A 264 -8.41 -16.03 14.82
N ASP A 265 -7.80 -15.39 13.81
CA ASP A 265 -6.67 -14.50 14.00
C ASP A 265 -7.04 -13.03 13.70
N TYR A 266 -7.95 -12.78 12.75
CA TYR A 266 -8.23 -11.44 12.23
C TYR A 266 -9.71 -11.16 12.03
N GLN A 267 -10.10 -9.91 12.32
CA GLN A 267 -11.46 -9.44 12.11
C GLN A 267 -11.65 -8.90 10.71
N THR A 268 -12.70 -9.33 10.03
CA THR A 268 -13.14 -8.83 8.73
C THR A 268 -14.46 -8.09 8.86
N ALA A 269 -14.64 -7.02 8.12
CA ALA A 269 -15.87 -6.26 8.07
C ALA A 269 -16.10 -5.64 6.69
N ILE A 270 -17.35 -5.52 6.29
CA ILE A 270 -17.75 -4.76 5.10
C ILE A 270 -17.86 -3.28 5.47
N TYR A 271 -17.30 -2.42 4.64
CA TYR A 271 -17.36 -0.97 4.82
C TYR A 271 -18.82 -0.47 4.85
N LYS A 272 -19.14 0.37 5.84
CA LYS A 272 -20.49 0.91 6.07
C LYS A 272 -21.58 -0.11 6.41
N ASN A 273 -21.26 -1.36 6.65
CA ASN A 273 -22.22 -2.27 7.24
C ASN A 273 -22.54 -1.79 8.68
N ALA A 274 -23.80 -1.45 8.95
CA ALA A 274 -24.22 -0.94 10.27
C ALA A 274 -24.03 -1.95 11.42
N ARG A 275 -23.85 -3.24 11.08
CA ARG A 275 -23.64 -4.32 12.04
C ARG A 275 -22.18 -4.55 12.38
N ASP A 276 -21.27 -4.05 11.55
CA ASP A 276 -19.84 -4.32 11.64
C ASP A 276 -19.07 -3.10 12.13
N ASN A 277 -18.16 -3.32 13.05
CA ASN A 277 -17.24 -2.26 13.47
C ASN A 277 -16.03 -2.20 12.51
N TRP A 278 -16.28 -1.77 11.27
CA TRP A 278 -15.26 -1.69 10.22
C TRP A 278 -14.09 -0.74 10.57
N ASN A 279 -14.29 0.20 11.49
CA ASN A 279 -13.24 1.11 11.95
C ASN A 279 -12.12 0.38 12.69
N SER A 280 -12.42 -0.70 13.39
CA SER A 280 -11.44 -1.49 14.16
C SER A 280 -11.04 -2.79 13.47
N ALA A 281 -11.69 -3.16 12.36
CA ALA A 281 -11.40 -4.40 11.65
C ALA A 281 -10.00 -4.38 11.02
N ASN A 282 -9.32 -5.53 11.05
CA ASN A 282 -8.05 -5.71 10.37
C ASN A 282 -8.22 -5.75 8.85
N ILE A 283 -9.32 -6.32 8.37
CA ILE A 283 -9.62 -6.48 6.95
C ILE A 283 -10.94 -5.76 6.66
N VAL A 284 -10.88 -4.74 5.81
CA VAL A 284 -12.07 -4.00 5.37
C VAL A 284 -12.34 -4.35 3.92
N VAL A 285 -13.52 -4.90 3.65
CA VAL A 285 -13.98 -5.20 2.29
C VAL A 285 -14.88 -4.06 1.81
N SER A 286 -14.67 -3.60 0.60
CA SER A 286 -15.49 -2.53 0.00
C SER A 286 -15.50 -2.60 -1.51
N THR A 287 -16.58 -2.13 -2.12
CA THR A 287 -16.51 -1.75 -3.54
C THR A 287 -15.82 -0.41 -3.70
N VAL A 288 -15.23 -0.21 -4.87
CA VAL A 288 -14.69 1.09 -5.24
C VAL A 288 -15.79 2.17 -5.22
N GLN A 289 -17.00 1.85 -5.69
CA GLN A 289 -18.11 2.80 -5.73
C GLN A 289 -18.54 3.26 -4.35
N SER A 290 -18.55 2.36 -3.36
CA SER A 290 -18.90 2.72 -1.97
C SER A 290 -17.93 3.73 -1.35
N LEU A 291 -16.69 3.76 -1.84
CA LEU A 291 -15.65 4.68 -1.37
C LEU A 291 -15.60 5.99 -2.15
N THR A 292 -16.01 6.02 -3.43
CA THR A 292 -15.66 7.07 -4.41
C THR A 292 -16.01 8.49 -3.98
N ASP A 293 -17.11 8.69 -3.27
CA ASP A 293 -17.61 10.05 -3.00
C ASP A 293 -17.00 10.73 -1.78
N LYS A 294 -16.49 9.96 -0.81
CA LYS A 294 -16.08 10.51 0.50
C LYS A 294 -14.81 9.89 1.10
N TYR A 295 -14.09 9.03 0.38
CA TYR A 295 -12.92 8.33 0.95
C TYR A 295 -11.88 9.28 1.55
N HIS A 296 -11.61 10.41 0.88
CA HIS A 296 -10.66 11.42 1.34
C HIS A 296 -11.11 12.21 2.57
N GLN A 297 -12.41 12.18 2.91
CA GLN A 297 -12.96 12.79 4.13
C GLN A 297 -12.99 11.80 5.31
N LEU A 298 -13.03 10.51 5.02
CA LEU A 298 -13.23 9.45 6.00
C LEU A 298 -11.95 8.71 6.34
N PHE A 299 -10.99 8.71 5.42
CA PHE A 299 -9.72 8.00 5.57
C PHE A 299 -8.56 8.92 5.27
N SER A 300 -7.48 8.71 6.02
CA SER A 300 -6.17 9.25 5.67
C SER A 300 -5.46 8.33 4.66
N PRO A 301 -4.55 8.86 3.83
CA PRO A 301 -3.74 8.05 2.91
C PRO A 301 -2.98 6.89 3.56
N THR A 302 -2.73 6.96 4.86
CA THR A 302 -1.98 5.96 5.63
C THR A 302 -2.84 5.05 6.50
N ASP A 303 -4.17 5.05 6.33
CA ASP A 303 -5.08 4.24 7.16
C ASP A 303 -5.08 2.75 6.80
N PHE A 304 -4.59 2.40 5.61
CA PHE A 304 -4.41 1.03 5.19
C PHE A 304 -2.96 0.78 4.75
N ASP A 305 -2.41 -0.33 5.22
CA ASP A 305 -1.01 -0.71 4.97
C ASP A 305 -0.87 -1.64 3.77
N LEU A 306 -1.94 -2.35 3.41
CA LEU A 306 -2.04 -3.19 2.22
C LEU A 306 -3.39 -2.97 1.55
N ILE A 307 -3.36 -2.68 0.25
CA ILE A 307 -4.54 -2.51 -0.59
C ILE A 307 -4.53 -3.63 -1.65
N ILE A 308 -5.57 -4.43 -1.66
CA ILE A 308 -5.75 -5.50 -2.65
C ILE A 308 -6.94 -5.14 -3.53
N SER A 309 -6.75 -5.16 -4.85
CA SER A 309 -7.83 -4.96 -5.82
C SER A 309 -8.10 -6.26 -6.57
N ASP A 310 -9.27 -6.83 -6.34
CA ASP A 310 -9.78 -7.92 -7.19
C ASP A 310 -10.28 -7.34 -8.52
N GLU A 311 -10.11 -8.10 -9.60
CA GLU A 311 -10.34 -7.65 -10.98
C GLU A 311 -9.67 -6.29 -11.28
N SER A 312 -8.38 -6.20 -10.91
CA SER A 312 -7.60 -4.95 -10.91
C SER A 312 -7.55 -4.22 -12.26
N HIS A 313 -7.77 -4.92 -13.38
CA HIS A 313 -7.89 -4.30 -14.70
C HIS A 313 -9.07 -3.29 -14.80
N ARG A 314 -10.04 -3.34 -13.87
CA ARG A 314 -11.14 -2.39 -13.76
C ARG A 314 -10.82 -1.23 -12.83
N SER A 315 -9.92 -1.43 -11.88
CA SER A 315 -9.53 -0.43 -10.88
C SER A 315 -8.48 0.58 -11.37
N ILE A 316 -7.99 0.43 -12.60
CA ILE A 316 -6.95 1.31 -13.18
C ILE A 316 -7.51 2.54 -13.89
N GLY A 317 -8.83 2.68 -14.06
CA GLY A 317 -9.47 3.79 -14.77
C GLY A 317 -10.30 4.70 -13.88
N GLY A 318 -10.31 6.02 -14.21
CA GLY A 318 -11.22 7.00 -13.62
C GLY A 318 -11.17 7.07 -12.08
N ASN A 319 -12.34 7.12 -11.46
CA ASN A 319 -12.51 7.24 -10.02
C ASN A 319 -11.95 6.03 -9.24
N ALA A 320 -12.00 4.83 -9.84
CA ALA A 320 -11.46 3.63 -9.21
C ALA A 320 -9.96 3.74 -8.96
N ARG A 321 -9.21 4.26 -9.95
CA ARG A 321 -7.79 4.55 -9.79
C ARG A 321 -7.54 5.60 -8.72
N ALA A 322 -8.38 6.64 -8.66
CA ALA A 322 -8.25 7.68 -7.65
C ALA A 322 -8.32 7.13 -6.22
N VAL A 323 -9.26 6.22 -5.96
CA VAL A 323 -9.39 5.53 -4.66
C VAL A 323 -8.17 4.63 -4.41
N PHE A 324 -7.79 3.81 -5.39
CA PHE A 324 -6.67 2.88 -5.27
C PHE A 324 -5.34 3.58 -5.02
N GLU A 325 -5.06 4.68 -5.73
CA GLU A 325 -3.82 5.46 -5.59
C GLU A 325 -3.84 6.40 -4.37
N TYR A 326 -5.00 6.64 -3.77
CA TYR A 326 -5.09 7.48 -2.58
C TYR A 326 -4.29 6.94 -1.41
N PHE A 327 -4.37 5.63 -1.18
CA PHE A 327 -3.71 4.99 -0.05
C PHE A 327 -2.23 4.72 -0.35
N ALA A 328 -1.37 4.97 0.65
CA ALA A 328 0.08 4.87 0.52
C ALA A 328 0.67 3.49 0.83
N GLY A 329 -0.15 2.51 1.23
CA GLY A 329 0.29 1.15 1.58
C GLY A 329 0.78 0.30 0.41
N TYR A 330 1.22 -0.92 0.69
CA TYR A 330 1.50 -1.94 -0.32
C TYR A 330 0.29 -2.20 -1.21
N LYS A 331 0.49 -2.55 -2.47
CA LYS A 331 -0.58 -2.73 -3.46
C LYS A 331 -0.47 -4.06 -4.17
N LEU A 332 -1.57 -4.84 -4.15
CA LEU A 332 -1.68 -6.08 -4.89
C LEU A 332 -2.87 -6.03 -5.85
N GLY A 333 -2.62 -6.25 -7.13
CA GLY A 333 -3.64 -6.47 -8.14
C GLY A 333 -3.86 -7.94 -8.41
N LEU A 334 -5.12 -8.38 -8.44
CA LEU A 334 -5.53 -9.71 -8.87
C LEU A 334 -6.35 -9.56 -10.15
N THR A 335 -5.99 -10.26 -11.21
CA THR A 335 -6.75 -10.19 -12.47
C THR A 335 -6.53 -11.42 -13.33
N ALA A 336 -7.55 -11.76 -14.12
CA ALA A 336 -7.41 -12.76 -15.18
C ALA A 336 -7.04 -12.13 -16.54
N THR A 337 -7.31 -10.84 -16.70
CA THR A 337 -7.22 -10.14 -17.99
C THR A 337 -6.57 -8.77 -17.81
N PRO A 338 -5.25 -8.72 -17.56
CA PRO A 338 -4.55 -7.44 -17.46
C PRO A 338 -4.65 -6.68 -18.79
N LYS A 339 -4.78 -5.37 -18.71
CA LYS A 339 -4.76 -4.49 -19.87
C LYS A 339 -3.34 -4.05 -20.15
N ASP A 340 -2.84 -4.42 -21.32
CA ASP A 340 -1.52 -4.07 -21.80
C ASP A 340 -1.64 -3.08 -22.97
N TYR A 341 -1.65 -1.80 -22.66
CA TYR A 341 -1.78 -0.73 -23.65
C TYR A 341 -0.43 -0.32 -24.25
N LEU A 342 0.68 -0.81 -23.69
CA LEU A 342 2.04 -0.47 -24.12
C LEU A 342 2.62 -1.46 -25.13
N LYS A 343 2.08 -2.67 -25.22
CA LYS A 343 2.58 -3.76 -26.08
C LYS A 343 2.62 -3.45 -27.59
N ASN A 344 1.82 -2.50 -28.08
CA ASN A 344 1.66 -2.20 -29.51
C ASN A 344 2.07 -0.76 -29.86
N LEU A 345 3.04 -0.19 -29.16
CA LEU A 345 3.50 1.19 -29.41
C LEU A 345 4.21 1.37 -30.76
N ASP A 346 4.78 0.31 -31.34
CA ASP A 346 5.52 0.37 -32.59
C ASP A 346 4.68 0.74 -33.82
N ASN A 347 3.34 0.70 -33.71
CA ASN A 347 2.41 0.96 -34.81
C ASN A 347 1.60 2.26 -34.68
N ILE A 348 1.93 3.15 -33.75
CA ILE A 348 1.11 4.33 -33.50
C ILE A 348 1.99 5.59 -33.61
N ASP A 349 1.43 6.59 -34.29
CA ASP A 349 2.02 7.92 -34.44
C ASP A 349 2.15 8.58 -33.05
N SER A 350 3.28 8.30 -32.36
CA SER A 350 3.56 8.64 -30.97
C SER A 350 3.86 10.14 -30.74
N ARG A 351 3.32 11.01 -31.60
CA ARG A 351 3.62 12.44 -31.58
C ARG A 351 2.84 13.23 -30.54
N ASP A 352 1.79 12.64 -29.93
CA ASP A 352 1.07 13.31 -28.84
C ASP A 352 1.51 12.75 -27.46
N PRO A 353 2.32 13.53 -26.70
CA PRO A 353 2.75 13.13 -25.36
C PRO A 353 1.59 12.83 -24.39
N ARG A 354 0.43 13.48 -24.60
CA ARG A 354 -0.76 13.29 -23.73
C ARG A 354 -1.43 11.93 -23.98
N GLU A 355 -1.38 11.44 -25.21
CA GLU A 355 -1.94 10.11 -25.54
C GLU A 355 -1.06 9.01 -24.95
N MET A 356 0.26 9.16 -25.00
CA MET A 356 1.22 8.26 -24.37
C MET A 356 1.03 8.21 -22.86
N GLU A 357 0.94 9.37 -22.21
CA GLU A 357 0.68 9.48 -20.78
C GLU A 357 -0.65 8.82 -20.39
N ARG A 358 -1.72 9.07 -21.16
CA ARG A 358 -3.03 8.44 -20.94
C ARG A 358 -2.97 6.92 -21.05
N ARG A 359 -2.23 6.36 -21.98
CA ARG A 359 -2.05 4.90 -22.15
C ARG A 359 -1.27 4.30 -20.99
N GLN A 360 -0.19 4.94 -20.57
CA GLN A 360 0.56 4.53 -19.37
C GLN A 360 -0.33 4.53 -18.12
N LEU A 361 -1.22 5.50 -18.02
CA LEU A 361 -2.18 5.59 -16.92
C LEU A 361 -3.24 4.47 -16.94
N LEU A 362 -3.54 3.90 -18.09
CA LEU A 362 -4.56 2.84 -18.26
C LEU A 362 -3.95 1.44 -18.33
N ASP A 363 -2.62 1.33 -18.29
CA ASP A 363 -1.91 0.06 -18.34
C ASP A 363 -1.87 -0.62 -16.96
N THR A 364 -2.26 -1.90 -16.91
CA THR A 364 -2.33 -2.66 -15.66
C THR A 364 -0.92 -2.94 -15.14
N TYR A 365 0.00 -3.40 -15.98
CA TYR A 365 1.37 -3.74 -15.56
C TYR A 365 2.07 -2.51 -14.99
N LYS A 366 1.99 -1.38 -15.70
CA LYS A 366 2.60 -0.12 -15.25
C LYS A 366 2.02 0.37 -13.92
N THR A 367 0.71 0.21 -13.70
CA THR A 367 0.05 0.59 -12.45
C THR A 367 0.62 -0.19 -11.25
N PHE A 368 1.00 -1.44 -11.46
CA PHE A 368 1.58 -2.29 -10.42
C PHE A 368 3.11 -2.36 -10.46
N GLY A 369 3.78 -1.47 -11.20
CA GLY A 369 5.25 -1.40 -11.24
C GLY A 369 5.90 -2.53 -12.02
N CYS A 370 5.11 -3.28 -12.80
CA CYS A 370 5.58 -4.38 -13.62
C CYS A 370 5.95 -3.94 -15.04
N GLU A 371 6.86 -4.65 -15.69
CA GLU A 371 7.07 -4.51 -17.13
C GLU A 371 5.91 -5.10 -17.92
N SER A 372 5.72 -4.62 -19.16
CA SER A 372 4.63 -5.11 -20.02
C SER A 372 4.74 -6.62 -20.24
N GLY A 373 3.68 -7.34 -19.85
CA GLY A 373 3.63 -8.80 -19.97
C GLY A 373 4.41 -9.57 -18.89
N GLU A 374 5.03 -8.92 -17.89
CA GLU A 374 5.80 -9.56 -16.82
C GLU A 374 5.20 -9.25 -15.43
N PRO A 375 4.10 -9.91 -15.04
CA PRO A 375 3.52 -9.72 -13.69
C PRO A 375 4.42 -10.35 -12.61
N THR A 376 4.21 -9.94 -11.36
CA THR A 376 4.89 -10.56 -10.19
C THR A 376 4.65 -12.07 -10.14
N PHE A 377 3.47 -12.53 -10.53
CA PHE A 377 3.14 -13.94 -10.65
C PHE A 377 2.11 -14.18 -11.78
N ARG A 378 2.29 -15.26 -12.53
CA ARG A 378 1.36 -15.69 -13.58
C ARG A 378 0.96 -17.14 -13.38
N TYR A 379 -0.34 -17.40 -13.58
CA TYR A 379 -0.89 -18.75 -13.70
C TYR A 379 -2.04 -18.76 -14.71
N SER A 380 -1.75 -19.23 -15.90
CA SER A 380 -2.65 -19.19 -17.05
C SER A 380 -3.77 -20.24 -16.99
N LEU A 381 -4.81 -20.05 -17.81
CA LEU A 381 -5.86 -21.05 -18.01
C LEU A 381 -5.28 -22.39 -18.50
N ILE A 382 -4.33 -22.32 -19.42
CA ILE A 382 -3.69 -23.53 -20.02
C ILE A 382 -2.97 -24.34 -18.93
N GLU A 383 -2.22 -23.65 -18.06
CA GLU A 383 -1.55 -24.33 -16.93
C GLU A 383 -2.59 -24.93 -15.97
N GLY A 384 -3.69 -24.23 -15.71
CA GLY A 384 -4.76 -24.71 -14.86
C GLY A 384 -5.44 -25.96 -15.40
N VAL A 385 -5.67 -26.03 -16.72
CA VAL A 385 -6.23 -27.22 -17.40
C VAL A 385 -5.21 -28.35 -17.43
N ASN A 386 -3.97 -28.09 -17.79
CA ASN A 386 -2.90 -29.10 -17.82
C ASN A 386 -2.64 -29.74 -16.45
N ASN A 387 -2.78 -28.97 -15.38
CA ASN A 387 -2.63 -29.44 -14.01
C ASN A 387 -3.92 -30.07 -13.43
N GLY A 388 -5.01 -30.15 -14.22
CA GLY A 388 -6.28 -30.74 -13.80
C GLY A 388 -7.05 -29.92 -12.74
N PHE A 389 -6.77 -28.63 -12.62
CA PHE A 389 -7.43 -27.74 -11.65
C PHE A 389 -8.56 -26.91 -12.27
N LEU A 390 -8.56 -26.77 -13.58
CA LEU A 390 -9.61 -26.12 -14.37
C LEU A 390 -10.09 -27.08 -15.47
N ILE A 391 -11.36 -26.91 -15.87
CA ILE A 391 -12.02 -27.73 -16.91
C ILE A 391 -12.14 -26.88 -18.17
#